data_b645338e41a8eaae852d5e13040cdbd0
#
_entry.id   b645338e41a8eaae852d5e13040cdbd0
#
_cell.length_a   1.000
_cell.length_b   1.000
_cell.length_c   1.000
_cell.angle_alpha   90.00
_cell.angle_beta   90.00
_cell.angle_gamma   90.00
#
_symmetry.space_group_name_H-M   'P 1'
#
loop_
_entity.id
_entity.type
_entity.pdbx_description
1 polymer ?
#
loop_
_entity_poly.entity_id
_entity_poly.type
_entity_poly.pdbx_seq_one_letter_code
_entity_poly.pdbx_strand_id
1 'polypeptide(L)'
;MIPFSDGIPARRFPVVNTTLIVANFAVFLFYELPNQDAAIHQASFYPCDIVDTCHLGIPWGASWITSMFMHASWSHILGNMLFLLIFGKNVEDAFGRLGYLAFYLGGGLAATVLQTVVTLHFGTAADARSANLGASGAIAAVLGAYIVLYPGSRIRAFLGWIPVRLRAWFFLGLWFVFQLFAGHFALVHPDTTGGSGVAFFAHVGGFVFGVIVAIVLTRAGRITAGPTTGLRPPAAAGEGDDTPQTERDVPKTGRPPTPA
;
A
#
# COMPACT_ATOMS: atom_id res chain seq x y z
N MET A 1 -11.83 9.15 8.16
CA MET A 1 -10.62 9.99 7.91
C MET A 1 -10.10 9.65 6.51
N ILE A 2 -9.85 10.67 5.67
CA ILE A 2 -9.38 10.49 4.29
C ILE A 2 -7.94 11.02 4.22
N PRO A 3 -6.92 10.15 4.00
CA PRO A 3 -5.54 10.59 3.85
C PRO A 3 -5.35 11.28 2.49
N PHE A 4 -4.47 12.28 2.42
CA PHE A 4 -4.11 12.91 1.16
C PHE A 4 -2.59 13.06 0.95
N SER A 5 -1.78 12.78 1.97
CA SER A 5 -0.32 12.76 1.86
C SER A 5 0.31 12.09 3.09
N ASP A 6 1.40 11.38 2.86
CA ASP A 6 2.26 10.83 3.92
C ASP A 6 3.52 11.69 4.19
N GLY A 7 3.71 12.74 3.39
CA GLY A 7 4.84 13.66 3.54
C GLY A 7 6.20 13.10 3.10
N ILE A 8 6.26 11.88 2.57
CA ILE A 8 7.49 11.24 2.10
C ILE A 8 7.48 11.21 0.57
N PRO A 9 8.44 11.87 -0.11
CA PRO A 9 8.58 11.77 -1.56
C PRO A 9 9.13 10.38 -1.95
N ALA A 10 8.65 9.85 -3.07
CA ALA A 10 9.25 8.65 -3.66
C ALA A 10 10.69 8.96 -4.11
N ARG A 11 11.62 8.04 -3.90
CA ARG A 11 13.02 8.16 -4.35
C ARG A 11 13.16 7.92 -5.86
N ARG A 12 12.31 7.04 -6.39
CA ARG A 12 12.24 6.67 -7.80
C ARG A 12 10.79 6.73 -8.25
N PHE A 13 10.58 6.85 -9.55
CA PHE A 13 9.23 6.73 -10.10
C PHE A 13 8.66 5.32 -9.78
N PRO A 14 7.51 5.22 -9.07
CA PRO A 14 6.94 3.96 -8.61
C PRO A 14 6.20 3.26 -9.77
N VAL A 15 6.96 2.57 -10.62
CA VAL A 15 6.45 2.01 -11.88
C VAL A 15 5.37 0.96 -11.62
N VAL A 16 5.63 0.01 -10.72
CA VAL A 16 4.70 -1.10 -10.46
C VAL A 16 3.44 -0.57 -9.78
N ASN A 17 3.59 0.29 -8.78
CA ASN A 17 2.46 0.90 -8.10
C ASN A 17 1.56 1.70 -9.06
N THR A 18 2.18 2.48 -9.94
CA THR A 18 1.44 3.23 -10.97
C THR A 18 0.76 2.30 -11.96
N THR A 19 1.44 1.23 -12.38
CA THR A 19 0.86 0.21 -13.28
C THR A 19 -0.33 -0.48 -12.64
N LEU A 20 -0.26 -0.84 -11.35
CA LEU A 20 -1.38 -1.43 -10.61
C LEU A 20 -2.57 -0.47 -10.55
N ILE A 21 -2.34 0.82 -10.27
CA ILE A 21 -3.41 1.84 -10.28
C ILE A 21 -4.06 1.94 -11.66
N VAL A 22 -3.25 2.04 -12.71
CA VAL A 22 -3.75 2.14 -14.09
C VAL A 22 -4.52 0.88 -14.49
N ALA A 23 -4.01 -0.32 -14.13
CA ALA A 23 -4.68 -1.59 -14.41
C ALA A 23 -6.06 -1.69 -13.73
N ASN A 24 -6.15 -1.29 -12.45
CA ASN A 24 -7.43 -1.26 -11.73
C ASN A 24 -8.43 -0.31 -12.40
N PHE A 25 -8.02 0.91 -12.78
CA PHE A 25 -8.89 1.82 -13.51
C PHE A 25 -9.26 1.29 -14.90
N ALA A 26 -8.33 0.64 -15.61
CA ALA A 26 -8.62 0.05 -16.92
C ALA A 26 -9.66 -1.08 -16.80
N VAL A 27 -9.52 -1.98 -15.83
CA VAL A 27 -10.51 -3.04 -15.57
C VAL A 27 -11.86 -2.40 -15.21
N PHE A 28 -11.89 -1.45 -14.30
CA PHE A 28 -13.12 -0.79 -13.89
C PHE A 28 -13.84 -0.10 -15.05
N LEU A 29 -13.12 0.69 -15.84
CA LEU A 29 -13.73 1.49 -16.92
C LEU A 29 -14.15 0.66 -18.15
N PHE A 30 -13.33 -0.34 -18.52
CA PHE A 30 -13.53 -1.04 -19.79
C PHE A 30 -14.17 -2.43 -19.64
N TYR A 31 -14.10 -3.04 -18.46
CA TYR A 31 -14.66 -4.36 -18.21
C TYR A 31 -15.86 -4.31 -17.25
N GLU A 32 -15.78 -3.59 -16.13
CA GLU A 32 -16.86 -3.56 -15.13
C GLU A 32 -17.97 -2.58 -15.49
N LEU A 33 -17.62 -1.32 -15.78
CA LEU A 33 -18.59 -0.24 -15.95
C LEU A 33 -19.65 -0.48 -17.05
N PRO A 34 -19.34 -1.14 -18.18
CA PRO A 34 -20.34 -1.45 -19.20
C PRO A 34 -21.45 -2.42 -18.76
N ASN A 35 -21.11 -3.37 -17.86
CA ASN A 35 -22.08 -4.34 -17.30
C ASN A 35 -21.57 -4.82 -15.93
N GLN A 36 -21.74 -3.98 -14.92
CA GLN A 36 -21.11 -4.18 -13.62
C GLN A 36 -21.55 -5.47 -12.92
N ASP A 37 -22.85 -5.78 -12.93
CA ASP A 37 -23.37 -6.97 -12.27
C ASP A 37 -22.82 -8.26 -12.89
N ALA A 38 -22.77 -8.34 -14.21
CA ALA A 38 -22.22 -9.50 -14.91
C ALA A 38 -20.71 -9.63 -14.70
N ALA A 39 -19.97 -8.52 -14.75
CA ALA A 39 -18.53 -8.52 -14.51
C ALA A 39 -18.17 -8.95 -13.08
N ILE A 40 -18.88 -8.42 -12.07
CA ILE A 40 -18.72 -8.80 -10.67
C ILE A 40 -19.05 -10.29 -10.51
N HIS A 41 -20.18 -10.76 -11.04
CA HIS A 41 -20.54 -12.16 -10.95
C HIS A 41 -19.48 -13.07 -11.58
N GLN A 42 -18.93 -12.69 -12.71
CA GLN A 42 -17.99 -13.52 -13.46
C GLN A 42 -16.58 -13.55 -12.85
N ALA A 43 -16.03 -12.41 -12.42
CA ALA A 43 -14.60 -12.26 -12.12
C ALA A 43 -14.28 -12.11 -10.62
N SER A 44 -15.30 -12.08 -9.74
CA SER A 44 -15.11 -12.10 -8.29
C SER A 44 -14.78 -13.48 -7.77
N PHE A 45 -14.26 -13.52 -6.55
CA PHE A 45 -13.99 -14.76 -5.85
C PHE A 45 -15.16 -15.11 -4.90
N TYR A 46 -15.53 -16.38 -4.83
CA TYR A 46 -16.61 -16.89 -3.98
C TYR A 46 -16.07 -18.00 -3.06
N PRO A 47 -16.14 -17.85 -1.71
CA PRO A 47 -15.66 -18.88 -0.78
C PRO A 47 -16.29 -20.27 -0.98
N CYS A 48 -17.57 -20.34 -1.41
CA CYS A 48 -18.27 -21.60 -1.65
C CYS A 48 -17.68 -22.44 -2.78
N ASP A 49 -16.95 -21.83 -3.73
CA ASP A 49 -16.30 -22.55 -4.84
C ASP A 49 -15.14 -23.43 -4.36
N ILE A 50 -14.46 -23.06 -3.26
CA ILE A 50 -13.36 -23.86 -2.72
C ILE A 50 -13.85 -25.18 -2.12
N VAL A 51 -15.02 -25.18 -1.51
CA VAL A 51 -15.63 -26.36 -0.86
C VAL A 51 -16.65 -27.06 -1.76
N ASP A 52 -16.65 -26.74 -3.05
CA ASP A 52 -17.47 -27.34 -4.10
C ASP A 52 -18.99 -27.31 -3.81
N THR A 53 -19.43 -26.28 -3.07
CA THR A 53 -20.86 -26.08 -2.74
C THR A 53 -21.56 -25.09 -3.67
N CYS A 54 -20.82 -24.48 -4.58
CA CYS A 54 -21.32 -23.65 -5.67
C CYS A 54 -20.29 -23.63 -6.84
N HIS A 55 -20.75 -23.16 -7.99
CA HIS A 55 -19.90 -22.92 -9.16
C HIS A 55 -20.30 -21.56 -9.72
N LEU A 56 -19.68 -20.49 -9.17
CA LEU A 56 -19.99 -19.11 -9.52
C LEU A 56 -18.80 -18.47 -10.25
N GLY A 57 -19.09 -17.78 -11.35
CA GLY A 57 -18.08 -17.07 -12.13
C GLY A 57 -17.03 -17.97 -12.81
N ILE A 58 -15.80 -17.47 -12.90
CA ILE A 58 -14.65 -18.22 -13.43
C ILE A 58 -14.09 -19.18 -12.37
N PRO A 59 -13.30 -20.20 -12.77
CA PRO A 59 -12.70 -21.14 -11.80
C PRO A 59 -11.97 -20.41 -10.69
N TRP A 60 -12.16 -20.87 -9.43
CA TRP A 60 -11.64 -20.23 -8.23
C TRP A 60 -10.12 -19.94 -8.27
N GLY A 61 -9.34 -20.79 -8.94
CA GLY A 61 -7.89 -20.57 -9.08
C GLY A 61 -7.55 -19.28 -9.85
N ALA A 62 -8.34 -18.90 -10.86
CA ALA A 62 -8.18 -17.64 -11.58
C ALA A 62 -8.82 -16.47 -10.81
N SER A 63 -9.98 -16.70 -10.17
CA SER A 63 -10.70 -15.66 -9.45
C SER A 63 -9.94 -15.09 -8.24
N TRP A 64 -8.97 -15.82 -7.69
CA TRP A 64 -8.05 -15.30 -6.66
C TRP A 64 -7.25 -14.09 -7.10
N ILE A 65 -6.93 -14.02 -8.38
CA ILE A 65 -6.18 -12.90 -8.96
C ILE A 65 -7.12 -11.86 -9.56
N THR A 66 -8.13 -12.29 -10.34
CA THR A 66 -9.02 -11.34 -11.02
C THR A 66 -9.82 -10.51 -10.03
N SER A 67 -10.30 -11.11 -8.93
CA SER A 67 -11.04 -10.40 -7.89
C SER A 67 -10.27 -9.23 -7.27
N MET A 68 -8.94 -9.28 -7.24
CA MET A 68 -8.09 -8.20 -6.72
C MET A 68 -8.15 -6.92 -7.58
N PHE A 69 -8.66 -7.00 -8.81
CA PHE A 69 -8.79 -5.88 -9.73
C PHE A 69 -10.25 -5.41 -9.94
N MET A 70 -11.21 -6.12 -9.30
CA MET A 70 -12.63 -5.80 -9.41
C MET A 70 -13.08 -4.78 -8.37
N HIS A 71 -14.03 -3.91 -8.70
CA HIS A 71 -14.54 -2.87 -7.79
C HIS A 71 -16.04 -2.65 -7.93
N ALA A 72 -16.78 -2.76 -6.82
CA ALA A 72 -18.23 -2.66 -6.81
C ALA A 72 -18.79 -1.24 -6.98
N SER A 73 -17.98 -0.19 -6.95
CA SER A 73 -18.44 1.19 -7.06
C SER A 73 -17.30 2.18 -7.29
N TRP A 74 -17.64 3.38 -7.74
CA TRP A 74 -16.69 4.50 -7.83
C TRP A 74 -16.01 4.83 -6.51
N SER A 75 -16.75 4.86 -5.41
CA SER A 75 -16.18 5.13 -4.08
C SER A 75 -15.19 4.03 -3.65
N HIS A 76 -15.46 2.77 -4.03
CA HIS A 76 -14.59 1.65 -3.75
C HIS A 76 -13.25 1.76 -4.49
N ILE A 77 -13.27 1.95 -5.82
CA ILE A 77 -12.02 2.10 -6.59
C ILE A 77 -11.25 3.36 -6.21
N LEU A 78 -11.92 4.51 -6.07
CA LEU A 78 -11.24 5.76 -5.70
C LEU A 78 -10.60 5.66 -4.32
N GLY A 79 -11.27 5.04 -3.34
CA GLY A 79 -10.70 4.78 -2.02
C GLY A 79 -9.45 3.90 -2.11
N ASN A 80 -9.52 2.78 -2.80
CA ASN A 80 -8.39 1.87 -2.99
C ASN A 80 -7.20 2.55 -3.67
N MET A 81 -7.45 3.24 -4.78
CA MET A 81 -6.37 3.90 -5.54
C MET A 81 -5.75 5.06 -4.77
N LEU A 82 -6.52 5.77 -3.96
CA LEU A 82 -6.00 6.82 -3.07
C LEU A 82 -4.99 6.25 -2.07
N PHE A 83 -5.34 5.16 -1.39
CA PHE A 83 -4.43 4.52 -0.43
C PHE A 83 -3.19 3.96 -1.13
N LEU A 84 -3.37 3.30 -2.27
CA LEU A 84 -2.27 2.75 -3.05
C LEU A 84 -1.32 3.87 -3.55
N LEU A 85 -1.86 4.99 -4.02
CA LEU A 85 -1.10 6.16 -4.46
C LEU A 85 -0.25 6.77 -3.34
N ILE A 86 -0.80 6.87 -2.13
CA ILE A 86 -0.11 7.51 -1.00
C ILE A 86 0.96 6.59 -0.42
N PHE A 87 0.62 5.33 -0.14
CA PHE A 87 1.46 4.42 0.64
C PHE A 87 2.30 3.49 -0.23
N GLY A 88 1.77 3.06 -1.39
CA GLY A 88 2.39 2.05 -2.24
C GLY A 88 3.74 2.48 -2.81
N LYS A 89 3.90 3.75 -3.18
CA LYS A 89 5.15 4.31 -3.72
C LYS A 89 6.36 4.09 -2.81
N ASN A 90 6.19 4.27 -1.49
CA ASN A 90 7.27 4.14 -0.53
C ASN A 90 7.56 2.67 -0.19
N VAL A 91 6.55 1.82 -0.25
CA VAL A 91 6.74 0.37 -0.09
C VAL A 91 7.43 -0.20 -1.33
N GLU A 92 7.08 0.24 -2.55
CA GLU A 92 7.82 -0.13 -3.77
C GLU A 92 9.29 0.31 -3.70
N ASP A 93 9.57 1.52 -3.20
CA ASP A 93 10.94 2.00 -3.01
C ASP A 93 11.76 1.11 -2.06
N ALA A 94 11.13 0.54 -1.04
CA ALA A 94 11.79 -0.33 -0.06
C ALA A 94 11.99 -1.76 -0.58
N PHE A 95 10.98 -2.33 -1.27
CA PHE A 95 10.98 -3.71 -1.75
C PHE A 95 11.63 -3.88 -3.13
N GLY A 96 11.75 -2.80 -3.90
CA GLY A 96 12.08 -2.83 -5.31
C GLY A 96 10.89 -3.33 -6.16
N ARG A 97 10.96 -3.13 -7.49
CA ARG A 97 9.83 -3.37 -8.40
C ARG A 97 9.28 -4.79 -8.35
N LEU A 98 10.13 -5.79 -8.58
CA LEU A 98 9.70 -7.21 -8.61
C LEU A 98 9.28 -7.70 -7.21
N GLY A 99 10.04 -7.29 -6.18
CA GLY A 99 9.70 -7.60 -4.78
C GLY A 99 8.36 -7.02 -4.38
N TYR A 100 8.06 -5.79 -4.78
CA TYR A 100 6.78 -5.13 -4.52
C TYR A 100 5.62 -5.81 -5.23
N LEU A 101 5.78 -6.20 -6.51
CA LEU A 101 4.73 -6.92 -7.23
C LEU A 101 4.42 -8.27 -6.57
N ALA A 102 5.44 -9.06 -6.26
CA ALA A 102 5.28 -10.35 -5.57
C ALA A 102 4.64 -10.17 -4.17
N PHE A 103 5.07 -9.14 -3.44
CA PHE A 103 4.51 -8.78 -2.14
C PHE A 103 3.04 -8.36 -2.23
N TYR A 104 2.67 -7.52 -3.19
CA TYR A 104 1.29 -7.06 -3.42
C TYR A 104 0.35 -8.23 -3.72
N LEU A 105 0.73 -9.09 -4.68
CA LEU A 105 -0.05 -10.27 -5.04
C LEU A 105 -0.13 -11.28 -3.88
N GLY A 106 0.99 -11.55 -3.21
CA GLY A 106 1.04 -12.42 -2.03
C GLY A 106 0.17 -11.90 -0.88
N GLY A 107 0.15 -10.58 -0.67
CA GLY A 107 -0.71 -9.93 0.31
C GLY A 107 -2.20 -10.07 0.00
N GLY A 108 -2.57 -9.94 -1.27
CA GLY A 108 -3.94 -10.17 -1.72
C GLY A 108 -4.38 -11.62 -1.55
N LEU A 109 -3.51 -12.59 -1.88
CA LEU A 109 -3.78 -14.01 -1.66
C LEU A 109 -3.94 -14.32 -0.16
N ALA A 110 -3.05 -13.83 0.70
CA ALA A 110 -3.15 -14.02 2.15
C ALA A 110 -4.45 -13.41 2.73
N ALA A 111 -4.85 -12.26 2.21
CA ALA A 111 -6.12 -11.61 2.55
C ALA A 111 -7.32 -12.50 2.18
N THR A 112 -7.34 -13.01 0.95
CA THR A 112 -8.40 -13.91 0.46
C THR A 112 -8.46 -15.19 1.28
N VAL A 113 -7.32 -15.79 1.64
CA VAL A 113 -7.26 -16.98 2.49
C VAL A 113 -7.91 -16.72 3.84
N LEU A 114 -7.53 -15.64 4.54
CA LEU A 114 -8.12 -15.38 5.86
C LEU A 114 -9.62 -15.10 5.78
N GLN A 115 -10.06 -14.29 4.81
CA GLN A 115 -11.49 -14.03 4.60
C GLN A 115 -12.26 -15.33 4.35
N THR A 116 -11.74 -16.21 3.48
CA THR A 116 -12.35 -17.49 3.16
C THR A 116 -12.49 -18.40 4.37
N VAL A 117 -11.39 -18.55 5.14
CA VAL A 117 -11.40 -19.37 6.36
C VAL A 117 -12.44 -18.85 7.34
N VAL A 118 -12.49 -17.54 7.58
CA VAL A 118 -13.46 -16.96 8.50
C VAL A 118 -14.89 -17.14 7.96
N THR A 119 -15.13 -16.88 6.69
CA THR A 119 -16.46 -17.01 6.08
C THR A 119 -16.98 -18.45 6.14
N LEU A 120 -16.13 -19.43 5.80
CA LEU A 120 -16.55 -20.84 5.79
C LEU A 120 -16.74 -21.45 7.19
N HIS A 121 -16.06 -20.94 8.23
CA HIS A 121 -16.16 -21.49 9.58
C HIS A 121 -17.16 -20.74 10.47
N PHE A 122 -17.34 -19.45 10.25
CA PHE A 122 -18.11 -18.58 11.15
C PHE A 122 -19.22 -17.79 10.44
N GLY A 123 -19.21 -17.73 9.11
CA GLY A 123 -20.24 -17.07 8.30
C GLY A 123 -21.41 -17.98 7.98
N THR A 124 -22.40 -17.41 7.31
CA THR A 124 -23.58 -18.11 6.80
C THR A 124 -23.34 -18.68 5.39
N ALA A 125 -24.24 -19.54 4.91
CA ALA A 125 -24.20 -20.01 3.51
C ALA A 125 -24.39 -18.84 2.52
N ALA A 126 -25.08 -17.79 2.90
CA ALA A 126 -25.23 -16.57 2.08
C ALA A 126 -23.90 -15.81 1.99
N ASP A 127 -23.16 -15.69 3.10
CA ASP A 127 -21.83 -15.06 3.11
C ASP A 127 -20.84 -15.84 2.23
N ALA A 128 -20.89 -17.18 2.25
CA ALA A 128 -20.04 -18.00 1.39
C ALA A 128 -20.33 -17.83 -0.11
N ARG A 129 -21.56 -17.43 -0.47
CA ARG A 129 -21.99 -17.11 -1.84
C ARG A 129 -21.83 -15.62 -2.20
N SER A 130 -21.39 -14.80 -1.28
CA SER A 130 -21.15 -13.39 -1.53
C SER A 130 -19.84 -13.17 -2.28
N ALA A 131 -19.88 -12.27 -3.27
CA ALA A 131 -18.70 -11.91 -4.06
C ALA A 131 -17.64 -11.22 -3.21
N ASN A 132 -16.44 -11.79 -3.16
CA ASN A 132 -15.27 -11.17 -2.59
C ASN A 132 -14.45 -10.51 -3.71
N LEU A 133 -14.26 -9.20 -3.63
CA LEU A 133 -13.60 -8.41 -4.67
C LEU A 133 -12.94 -7.16 -4.10
N GLY A 134 -11.94 -6.66 -4.80
CA GLY A 134 -11.26 -5.42 -4.47
C GLY A 134 -9.76 -5.59 -4.22
N ALA A 135 -9.02 -4.56 -4.58
CA ALA A 135 -7.58 -4.44 -4.31
C ALA A 135 -7.25 -4.31 -2.81
N SER A 136 -8.26 -4.09 -1.97
CA SER A 136 -8.09 -3.63 -0.59
C SER A 136 -7.34 -4.60 0.32
N GLY A 137 -7.45 -5.91 0.09
CA GLY A 137 -6.66 -6.92 0.82
C GLY A 137 -5.15 -6.78 0.57
N ALA A 138 -4.76 -6.63 -0.69
CA ALA A 138 -3.36 -6.36 -1.06
C ALA A 138 -2.89 -4.98 -0.57
N ILE A 139 -3.76 -3.96 -0.64
CA ILE A 139 -3.48 -2.63 -0.10
C ILE A 139 -3.31 -2.69 1.43
N ALA A 140 -4.10 -3.49 2.13
CA ALA A 140 -3.92 -3.71 3.57
C ALA A 140 -2.52 -4.29 3.87
N ALA A 141 -1.99 -5.19 3.03
CA ALA A 141 -0.61 -5.65 3.16
C ALA A 141 0.40 -4.50 2.96
N VAL A 142 0.16 -3.63 1.99
CA VAL A 142 0.98 -2.41 1.81
C VAL A 142 0.95 -1.53 3.06
N LEU A 143 -0.21 -1.32 3.68
CA LEU A 143 -0.34 -0.55 4.93
C LEU A 143 0.37 -1.23 6.10
N GLY A 144 0.30 -2.57 6.20
CA GLY A 144 1.02 -3.37 7.19
C GLY A 144 2.54 -3.28 7.04
N ALA A 145 3.06 -3.30 5.81
CA ALA A 145 4.48 -3.04 5.57
C ALA A 145 4.86 -1.58 5.87
N TYR A 146 4.01 -0.64 5.48
CA TYR A 146 4.25 0.78 5.69
C TYR A 146 4.38 1.16 7.17
N ILE A 147 3.53 0.62 8.05
CA ILE A 147 3.59 0.90 9.50
C ILE A 147 4.90 0.42 10.14
N VAL A 148 5.48 -0.68 9.61
CA VAL A 148 6.77 -1.20 10.05
C VAL A 148 7.93 -0.34 9.55
N LEU A 149 7.89 0.04 8.27
CA LEU A 149 8.96 0.78 7.61
C LEU A 149 8.98 2.26 8.00
N TYR A 150 7.81 2.88 8.17
CA TYR A 150 7.66 4.33 8.34
C TYR A 150 6.75 4.71 9.53
N PRO A 151 6.94 4.12 10.74
CA PRO A 151 6.01 4.33 11.87
C PRO A 151 5.92 5.79 12.31
N GLY A 152 6.98 6.55 12.17
CA GLY A 152 7.09 7.94 12.57
C GLY A 152 6.64 8.97 11.52
N SER A 153 6.31 8.54 10.29
CA SER A 153 5.87 9.45 9.24
C SER A 153 4.58 10.19 9.62
N ARG A 154 4.40 11.39 9.07
CA ARG A 154 3.26 12.25 9.39
C ARG A 154 2.22 12.19 8.27
N ILE A 155 1.19 11.39 8.48
CA ILE A 155 0.05 11.30 7.56
C ILE A 155 -0.79 12.57 7.71
N ARG A 156 -1.03 13.24 6.59
CA ARG A 156 -1.99 14.34 6.49
C ARG A 156 -3.32 13.76 6.03
N ALA A 157 -4.36 14.00 6.81
CA ALA A 157 -5.69 13.48 6.54
C ALA A 157 -6.75 14.52 6.87
N PHE A 158 -7.93 14.36 6.29
CA PHE A 158 -9.13 15.09 6.68
C PHE A 158 -9.96 14.27 7.67
N LEU A 159 -10.30 14.89 8.82
CA LEU A 159 -11.33 14.43 9.74
C LEU A 159 -12.58 15.28 9.48
N GLY A 160 -13.50 14.79 8.66
CA GLY A 160 -14.49 15.66 8.04
C GLY A 160 -13.80 16.73 7.20
N TRP A 161 -13.97 18.00 7.55
CA TRP A 161 -13.35 19.14 6.86
C TRP A 161 -12.08 19.68 7.56
N ILE A 162 -11.71 19.10 8.70
CA ILE A 162 -10.58 19.55 9.50
C ILE A 162 -9.31 18.82 9.05
N PRO A 163 -8.28 19.53 8.56
CA PRO A 163 -7.01 18.92 8.23
C PRO A 163 -6.24 18.56 9.52
N VAL A 164 -5.87 17.28 9.65
CA VAL A 164 -5.12 16.77 10.80
C VAL A 164 -3.80 16.16 10.34
N ARG A 165 -2.82 16.12 11.25
CA ARG A 165 -1.53 15.44 11.03
C ARG A 165 -1.34 14.40 12.12
N LEU A 166 -1.31 13.14 11.72
CA LEU A 166 -1.19 12.02 12.64
C LEU A 166 0.08 11.21 12.31
N ARG A 167 0.68 10.59 13.33
CA ARG A 167 1.77 9.62 13.06
C ARG A 167 1.20 8.38 12.39
N ALA A 168 1.97 7.79 11.46
CA ALA A 168 1.51 6.62 10.69
C ALA A 168 1.09 5.46 11.60
N TRP A 169 1.85 5.17 12.66
CA TRP A 169 1.51 4.11 13.60
C TRP A 169 0.14 4.31 14.24
N PHE A 170 -0.24 5.57 14.55
CA PHE A 170 -1.54 5.87 15.14
C PHE A 170 -2.67 5.80 14.11
N PHE A 171 -2.47 6.43 12.93
CA PHE A 171 -3.46 6.43 11.85
C PHE A 171 -3.77 5.01 11.35
N LEU A 172 -2.74 4.24 11.03
CA LEU A 172 -2.88 2.88 10.50
C LEU A 172 -3.28 1.87 11.58
N GLY A 173 -2.78 2.06 12.81
CA GLY A 173 -3.19 1.24 13.97
C GLY A 173 -4.68 1.42 14.30
N LEU A 174 -5.17 2.66 14.32
CA LEU A 174 -6.60 2.94 14.51
C LEU A 174 -7.45 2.35 13.37
N TRP A 175 -7.00 2.49 12.13
CA TRP A 175 -7.65 1.87 10.98
C TRP A 175 -7.72 0.34 11.14
N PHE A 176 -6.65 -0.31 11.57
CA PHE A 176 -6.61 -1.75 11.78
C PHE A 176 -7.54 -2.21 12.92
N VAL A 177 -7.53 -1.50 14.04
CA VAL A 177 -8.45 -1.78 15.16
C VAL A 177 -9.91 -1.64 14.72
N PHE A 178 -10.21 -0.64 13.88
CA PHE A 178 -11.54 -0.49 13.29
C PHE A 178 -11.92 -1.70 12.42
N GLN A 179 -11.00 -2.25 11.62
CA GLN A 179 -11.27 -3.46 10.81
C GLN A 179 -11.58 -4.67 11.69
N LEU A 180 -10.84 -4.87 12.78
CA LEU A 180 -11.11 -5.95 13.73
C LEU A 180 -12.48 -5.81 14.39
N PHE A 181 -12.80 -4.61 14.87
CA PHE A 181 -14.08 -4.33 15.52
C PHE A 181 -15.26 -4.50 14.55
N ALA A 182 -15.16 -3.93 13.35
CA ALA A 182 -16.21 -4.01 12.34
C ALA A 182 -16.40 -5.45 11.83
N GLY A 183 -15.31 -6.20 11.65
CA GLY A 183 -15.37 -7.62 11.28
C GLY A 183 -16.01 -8.47 12.37
N HIS A 184 -15.64 -8.27 13.64
CA HIS A 184 -16.27 -8.96 14.76
C HIS A 184 -17.76 -8.61 14.85
N PHE A 185 -18.12 -7.34 14.75
CA PHE A 185 -19.51 -6.90 14.77
C PHE A 185 -20.34 -7.55 13.65
N ALA A 186 -19.80 -7.62 12.43
CA ALA A 186 -20.47 -8.26 11.31
C ALA A 186 -20.73 -9.76 11.53
N LEU A 187 -19.83 -10.48 12.19
CA LEU A 187 -20.02 -11.90 12.53
C LEU A 187 -21.10 -12.12 13.61
N VAL A 188 -21.15 -11.21 14.59
CA VAL A 188 -22.10 -11.36 15.73
C VAL A 188 -23.51 -10.88 15.37
N HIS A 189 -23.64 -9.97 14.39
CA HIS A 189 -24.92 -9.37 13.99
C HIS A 189 -25.15 -9.49 12.47
N PRO A 190 -25.23 -10.71 11.91
CA PRO A 190 -25.37 -10.91 10.46
C PRO A 190 -26.65 -10.26 9.90
N ASP A 191 -27.74 -10.27 10.66
CA ASP A 191 -29.03 -9.72 10.22
C ASP A 191 -29.06 -8.19 10.11
N THR A 192 -28.24 -7.50 10.89
CA THR A 192 -28.19 -6.04 10.88
C THR A 192 -27.22 -5.48 9.85
N THR A 193 -26.24 -6.26 9.46
CA THR A 193 -25.20 -5.84 8.49
C THR A 193 -25.58 -6.15 7.05
N GLY A 194 -26.61 -6.98 6.83
CA GLY A 194 -27.22 -7.25 5.53
C GLY A 194 -26.23 -7.69 4.44
N GLY A 195 -25.18 -8.43 4.83
CA GLY A 195 -24.05 -8.68 3.94
C GLY A 195 -23.38 -7.36 3.54
N SER A 196 -22.69 -6.69 4.45
CA SER A 196 -22.14 -5.33 4.27
C SER A 196 -21.19 -5.17 3.07
N GLY A 197 -20.96 -6.23 2.32
CA GLY A 197 -20.08 -6.25 1.16
C GLY A 197 -18.61 -5.92 1.46
N VAL A 198 -18.27 -5.67 2.73
CA VAL A 198 -16.90 -5.35 3.13
C VAL A 198 -16.25 -6.59 3.73
N ALA A 199 -15.19 -7.06 3.07
CA ALA A 199 -14.39 -8.20 3.52
C ALA A 199 -13.40 -7.75 4.61
N PHE A 200 -13.87 -7.50 5.82
CA PHE A 200 -13.04 -6.99 6.93
C PHE A 200 -11.86 -7.92 7.26
N PHE A 201 -12.07 -9.22 7.23
CA PHE A 201 -11.02 -10.18 7.52
C PHE A 201 -9.99 -10.31 6.40
N ALA A 202 -10.34 -9.97 5.16
CA ALA A 202 -9.36 -9.79 4.10
C ALA A 202 -8.39 -8.63 4.44
N HIS A 203 -8.91 -7.51 4.96
CA HIS A 203 -8.06 -6.40 5.40
C HIS A 203 -7.15 -6.80 6.57
N VAL A 204 -7.68 -7.55 7.54
CA VAL A 204 -6.89 -8.06 8.67
C VAL A 204 -5.78 -9.01 8.17
N GLY A 205 -6.13 -9.97 7.29
CA GLY A 205 -5.18 -10.93 6.73
C GLY A 205 -4.06 -10.27 5.94
N GLY A 206 -4.43 -9.35 5.05
CA GLY A 206 -3.46 -8.56 4.28
C GLY A 206 -2.54 -7.75 5.18
N PHE A 207 -3.10 -7.01 6.14
CA PHE A 207 -2.31 -6.18 7.05
C PHE A 207 -1.31 -6.98 7.88
N VAL A 208 -1.75 -8.09 8.48
CA VAL A 208 -0.89 -8.99 9.28
C VAL A 208 0.22 -9.59 8.40
N PHE A 209 -0.12 -10.07 7.20
CA PHE A 209 0.88 -10.53 6.23
C PHE A 209 1.91 -9.44 5.94
N GLY A 210 1.48 -8.21 5.68
CA GLY A 210 2.35 -7.08 5.40
C GLY A 210 3.31 -6.76 6.55
N VAL A 211 2.80 -6.75 7.78
CA VAL A 211 3.62 -6.56 8.99
C VAL A 211 4.67 -7.65 9.12
N ILE A 212 4.27 -8.92 9.01
CA ILE A 212 5.18 -10.07 9.16
C ILE A 212 6.28 -10.02 8.11
N VAL A 213 5.92 -9.89 6.83
CA VAL A 213 6.89 -9.87 5.72
C VAL A 213 7.86 -8.69 5.86
N ALA A 214 7.35 -7.50 6.20
CA ALA A 214 8.21 -6.34 6.40
C ALA A 214 9.20 -6.53 7.55
N ILE A 215 8.76 -7.07 8.70
CA ILE A 215 9.65 -7.36 9.83
C ILE A 215 10.72 -8.39 9.43
N VAL A 216 10.33 -9.49 8.80
CA VAL A 216 11.25 -10.57 8.39
C VAL A 216 12.30 -10.03 7.42
N LEU A 217 11.87 -9.32 6.36
CA LEU A 217 12.79 -8.81 5.34
C LEU A 217 13.69 -7.68 5.87
N THR A 218 13.19 -6.83 6.77
CA THR A 218 14.01 -5.80 7.41
C THR A 218 15.06 -6.41 8.32
N ARG A 219 14.70 -7.42 9.14
CA ARG A 219 15.67 -8.14 9.99
C ARG A 219 16.70 -8.93 9.18
N ALA A 220 16.31 -9.43 8.02
CA ALA A 220 17.22 -10.11 7.09
C ALA A 220 18.10 -9.13 6.26
N GLY A 221 17.98 -7.82 6.46
CA GLY A 221 18.72 -6.81 5.71
C GLY A 221 18.35 -6.72 4.22
N ARG A 222 17.20 -7.27 3.84
CA ARG A 222 16.75 -7.32 2.44
C ARG A 222 16.02 -6.06 1.99
N ILE A 223 15.37 -5.37 2.94
CA ILE A 223 14.69 -4.10 2.70
C ILE A 223 15.03 -3.09 3.79
N THR A 224 15.04 -1.81 3.43
CA THR A 224 15.31 -0.71 4.37
C THR A 224 14.31 0.42 4.13
N ALA A 225 13.86 1.05 5.23
CA ALA A 225 13.07 2.26 5.16
C ALA A 225 13.87 3.39 4.49
N GLY A 226 13.18 4.17 3.67
CA GLY A 226 13.75 5.42 3.18
C GLY A 226 13.83 6.50 4.25
N PRO A 227 14.56 7.62 4.02
CA PRO A 227 14.56 8.74 4.91
C PRO A 227 13.15 9.30 5.07
N THR A 228 12.72 9.49 6.32
CA THR A 228 11.36 9.98 6.66
C THR A 228 11.22 11.50 6.53
N THR A 229 12.32 12.20 6.28
CA THR A 229 12.34 13.64 6.04
C THR A 229 12.87 13.89 4.64
N GLY A 230 12.18 14.75 3.88
CA GLY A 230 12.60 15.20 2.54
C GLY A 230 13.88 16.09 2.55
N LEU A 231 14.62 16.09 3.64
CA LEU A 231 15.94 16.66 3.73
C LEU A 231 16.93 15.63 3.17
N ARG A 232 17.48 15.92 2.00
CA ARG A 232 18.74 15.33 1.55
C ARG A 232 19.69 15.31 2.74
N PRO A 233 20.33 14.17 3.10
CA PRO A 233 21.43 14.25 4.06
C PRO A 233 22.38 15.33 3.57
N PRO A 234 22.91 16.19 4.45
CA PRO A 234 23.97 17.10 4.04
C PRO A 234 25.01 16.24 3.32
N ALA A 235 25.40 16.67 2.12
CA ALA A 235 26.50 16.03 1.41
C ALA A 235 27.60 15.86 2.45
N ALA A 236 28.10 14.64 2.61
CA ALA A 236 29.23 14.39 3.49
C ALA A 236 30.22 15.49 3.19
N ALA A 237 30.54 16.31 4.21
CA ALA A 237 31.52 17.35 4.07
C ALA A 237 32.73 16.63 3.51
N GLY A 238 33.11 17.00 2.29
CA GLY A 238 34.30 16.43 1.66
C GLY A 238 35.44 16.51 2.68
N GLU A 239 36.09 15.40 2.90
CA GLU A 239 37.39 15.40 3.58
C GLU A 239 38.17 16.54 2.95
N GLY A 240 38.42 17.56 3.74
CA GLY A 240 39.27 18.70 3.33
C GLY A 240 40.61 18.10 2.92
N ASP A 241 40.96 18.27 1.68
CA ASP A 241 42.32 18.11 1.21
C ASP A 241 43.14 19.23 1.88
N ASP A 242 43.61 18.95 3.10
CA ASP A 242 44.61 19.73 3.81
C ASP A 242 45.99 19.50 3.16
N THR A 243 46.12 19.78 1.88
CA THR A 243 47.43 19.98 1.28
C THR A 243 47.90 21.37 1.66
N PRO A 244 49.07 21.52 2.36
CA PRO A 244 49.65 22.80 2.67
C PRO A 244 50.00 23.55 1.37
N GLN A 245 49.39 24.69 1.16
CA GLN A 245 49.80 25.59 0.09
C GLN A 245 51.23 26.04 0.38
N THR A 246 52.19 25.45 -0.28
CA THR A 246 53.53 25.95 -0.36
C THR A 246 53.51 27.36 -0.96
N GLU A 247 53.95 28.27 -0.15
CA GLU A 247 54.30 29.65 -0.42
C GLU A 247 55.05 29.76 -1.76
N ARG A 248 54.38 30.25 -2.80
CA ARG A 248 55.04 30.61 -4.07
C ARG A 248 55.41 32.07 -4.03
N ASP A 249 56.75 32.33 -4.04
CA ASP A 249 57.47 33.54 -4.17
C ASP A 249 56.80 34.55 -5.10
N VAL A 250 56.62 35.77 -4.57
CA VAL A 250 56.27 36.96 -5.31
C VAL A 250 57.53 37.57 -5.87
N PRO A 251 57.71 37.79 -7.18
CA PRO A 251 58.86 38.52 -7.72
C PRO A 251 58.74 40.01 -7.40
N LYS A 252 59.71 40.53 -6.74
CA LYS A 252 59.94 42.00 -6.54
C LYS A 252 60.22 42.69 -7.88
N THR A 253 59.27 43.40 -8.40
CA THR A 253 59.41 44.24 -9.58
C THR A 253 60.17 45.53 -9.17
N GLY A 254 61.20 45.83 -9.95
CA GLY A 254 62.13 46.96 -9.78
C GLY A 254 61.51 48.33 -10.02
N ARG A 255 62.20 49.28 -9.49
CA ARG A 255 62.06 50.74 -9.50
C ARG A 255 62.10 51.33 -10.92
N PRO A 256 61.29 52.34 -11.23
CA PRO A 256 61.48 53.13 -12.48
C PRO A 256 62.62 54.10 -12.40
N PRO A 257 63.25 54.45 -13.52
CA PRO A 257 64.30 55.45 -13.57
C PRO A 257 63.76 56.88 -13.58
N THR A 258 64.48 57.80 -12.93
CA THR A 258 64.27 59.23 -12.94
C THR A 258 64.76 59.86 -14.25
N PRO A 259 64.14 60.96 -14.72
CA PRO A 259 64.56 61.67 -15.95
C PRO A 259 65.72 62.60 -15.72
N ALA A 260 66.58 62.75 -16.73
CA ALA A 260 67.45 63.88 -16.98
C ALA A 260 66.95 64.71 -18.13
#